data_d622b140abfd3af6d4b0c186f4f2b4d9
#
_entry.id   d622b140abfd3af6d4b0c186f4f2b4d9
#
_cell.length_a   1.000
_cell.length_b   1.000
_cell.length_c   1.000
_cell.angle_alpha   90.00
_cell.angle_beta   90.00
_cell.angle_gamma   90.00
#
_symmetry.space_group_name_H-M   'P 1'
#
loop_
_entity.id
_entity.type
_entity.pdbx_description
1 polymer ?
#
loop_
_entity_poly.entity_id
_entity_poly.type
_entity_poly.pdbx_seq_one_letter_code
_entity_poly.pdbx_strand_id
1 'polypeptide(L)'
;MTKEKTIKQKKLWQRILKYLLCLVLIVVLSFAALIGYLTLTEFNPDKEVPVPLTGKGQTDSVDKSKEMTAVSWNIGYGALGKDADFFMDGGKSVKTADADGVNKNLKAISSELNSIDPDFILLQEVDENSSRSSNINEVSEIQDKLLKQKYQSSFAKNFSVKFIPYPIPPIGKVDSGIQTLSKVNIQDATRIQLPCPFEWPTRVANLKRCLTINRLPIKD
;
A
#
# COMPACT_ATOMS: atom_id res chain seq x y z
N MET A 1 -56.13 31.72 -8.67
CA MET A 1 -55.21 30.77 -9.37
C MET A 1 -56.07 29.71 -10.04
N THR A 2 -56.05 29.59 -11.34
CA THR A 2 -56.95 28.70 -12.08
C THR A 2 -56.57 27.24 -11.88
N LYS A 3 -57.56 26.32 -11.78
CA LYS A 3 -57.39 24.85 -11.63
C LYS A 3 -56.33 24.27 -12.58
N GLU A 4 -56.19 24.81 -13.75
CA GLU A 4 -55.25 24.41 -14.79
C GLU A 4 -53.77 24.65 -14.40
N LYS A 5 -53.46 25.78 -13.74
CA LYS A 5 -52.11 26.08 -13.24
C LYS A 5 -51.74 25.09 -12.11
N THR A 6 -52.65 24.72 -11.24
CA THR A 6 -52.43 23.77 -10.18
C THR A 6 -52.15 22.37 -10.71
N ILE A 7 -52.86 21.92 -11.76
CA ILE A 7 -52.63 20.63 -12.41
C ILE A 7 -51.27 20.59 -13.12
N LYS A 8 -50.88 21.65 -13.84
CA LYS A 8 -49.56 21.75 -14.49
C LYS A 8 -48.41 21.73 -13.47
N GLN A 9 -48.53 22.45 -12.35
CA GLN A 9 -47.57 22.40 -11.25
C GLN A 9 -47.46 20.99 -10.65
N LYS A 10 -48.58 20.31 -10.34
CA LYS A 10 -48.60 18.96 -9.81
C LYS A 10 -47.89 17.95 -10.72
N LYS A 11 -48.11 18.04 -12.04
CA LYS A 11 -47.43 17.22 -13.06
C LYS A 11 -45.93 17.53 -13.13
N LEU A 12 -45.51 18.78 -12.98
CA LEU A 12 -44.09 19.19 -12.95
C LEU A 12 -43.40 18.59 -11.70
N TRP A 13 -44.00 18.74 -10.52
CA TRP A 13 -43.48 18.16 -9.28
C TRP A 13 -43.36 16.64 -9.34
N GLN A 14 -44.30 15.95 -9.94
CA GLN A 14 -44.24 14.49 -10.12
C GLN A 14 -43.08 14.10 -11.06
N ARG A 15 -42.79 14.87 -12.11
CA ARG A 15 -41.60 14.64 -12.98
C ARG A 15 -40.30 14.89 -12.24
N ILE A 16 -40.19 15.99 -11.47
CA ILE A 16 -39.01 16.31 -10.68
C ILE A 16 -38.75 15.19 -9.66
N LEU A 17 -39.78 14.76 -8.92
CA LEU A 17 -39.68 13.68 -7.97
C LEU A 17 -39.22 12.37 -8.62
N LYS A 18 -39.75 12.03 -9.81
CA LYS A 18 -39.33 10.85 -10.57
C LYS A 18 -37.85 10.92 -10.93
N TYR A 19 -37.36 12.06 -11.44
CA TYR A 19 -35.95 12.21 -11.79
C TYR A 19 -35.07 12.18 -10.55
N LEU A 20 -35.50 12.77 -9.44
CA LEU A 20 -34.77 12.69 -8.18
C LEU A 20 -34.66 11.25 -7.68
N LEU A 21 -35.75 10.49 -7.72
CA LEU A 21 -35.76 9.07 -7.37
C LEU A 21 -34.84 8.25 -8.29
N CYS A 22 -34.87 8.52 -9.59
CA CYS A 22 -33.96 7.86 -10.52
C CYS A 22 -32.48 8.20 -10.21
N LEU A 23 -32.17 9.45 -9.91
CA LEU A 23 -30.82 9.87 -9.52
C LEU A 23 -30.37 9.16 -8.25
N VAL A 24 -31.19 9.14 -7.21
CA VAL A 24 -30.92 8.42 -5.96
C VAL A 24 -30.68 6.93 -6.24
N LEU A 25 -31.52 6.31 -7.05
CA LEU A 25 -31.36 4.90 -7.41
C LEU A 25 -30.01 4.65 -8.14
N ILE A 26 -29.64 5.51 -9.06
CA ILE A 26 -28.34 5.42 -9.77
C ILE A 26 -27.18 5.50 -8.78
N VAL A 27 -27.23 6.44 -7.83
CA VAL A 27 -26.18 6.59 -6.80
C VAL A 27 -26.09 5.35 -5.94
N VAL A 28 -27.23 4.83 -5.48
CA VAL A 28 -27.27 3.60 -4.64
C VAL A 28 -26.71 2.39 -5.40
N LEU A 29 -27.13 2.21 -6.67
CA LEU A 29 -26.64 1.11 -7.50
C LEU A 29 -25.14 1.23 -7.79
N SER A 30 -24.64 2.45 -8.04
CA SER A 30 -23.21 2.70 -8.24
C SER A 30 -22.40 2.39 -6.99
N PHE A 31 -22.89 2.78 -5.83
CA PHE A 31 -22.24 2.46 -4.56
C PHE A 31 -22.25 0.96 -4.27
N ALA A 32 -23.39 0.29 -4.49
CA ALA A 32 -23.50 -1.16 -4.34
C ALA A 32 -22.55 -1.91 -5.30
N ALA A 33 -22.46 -1.45 -6.54
CA ALA A 33 -21.53 -2.01 -7.53
C ALA A 33 -20.06 -1.84 -7.10
N LEU A 34 -19.70 -0.66 -6.57
CA LEU A 34 -18.36 -0.41 -6.03
C LEU A 34 -18.02 -1.36 -4.86
N ILE A 35 -18.91 -1.45 -3.87
CA ILE A 35 -18.70 -2.36 -2.73
C ILE A 35 -18.64 -3.82 -3.19
N GLY A 36 -19.51 -4.22 -4.11
CA GLY A 36 -19.46 -5.55 -4.74
C GLY A 36 -18.12 -5.82 -5.41
N TYR A 37 -17.63 -4.89 -6.23
CA TYR A 37 -16.33 -4.99 -6.89
C TYR A 37 -15.18 -5.12 -5.89
N LEU A 38 -15.14 -4.27 -4.85
CA LEU A 38 -14.12 -4.31 -3.82
C LEU A 38 -14.17 -5.61 -3.01
N THR A 39 -15.37 -6.14 -2.76
CA THR A 39 -15.55 -7.43 -2.07
C THR A 39 -15.02 -8.59 -2.90
N LEU A 40 -15.34 -8.61 -4.21
CA LEU A 40 -14.88 -9.66 -5.13
C LEU A 40 -13.36 -9.62 -5.39
N THR A 41 -12.76 -8.46 -5.22
CA THR A 41 -11.31 -8.24 -5.44
C THR A 41 -10.55 -8.06 -4.13
N GLU A 42 -11.16 -8.37 -2.99
CA GLU A 42 -10.53 -8.23 -1.69
C GLU A 42 -9.25 -9.06 -1.59
N PHE A 43 -8.15 -8.43 -1.20
CA PHE A 43 -6.94 -9.13 -0.82
C PHE A 43 -7.15 -9.80 0.54
N ASN A 44 -7.29 -11.11 0.53
CA ASN A 44 -7.54 -11.90 1.73
C ASN A 44 -6.63 -13.14 1.73
N PRO A 45 -5.33 -12.97 2.06
CA PRO A 45 -4.37 -14.06 2.05
C PRO A 45 -4.61 -15.03 3.20
N ASP A 46 -4.12 -16.26 3.04
CA ASP A 46 -4.10 -17.27 4.10
C ASP A 46 -3.31 -16.80 5.33
N LYS A 47 -3.47 -17.52 6.45
CA LYS A 47 -2.79 -17.19 7.72
C LYS A 47 -1.28 -17.21 7.57
N GLU A 48 -0.76 -18.16 6.82
CA GLU A 48 0.66 -18.33 6.52
C GLU A 48 0.84 -18.49 5.01
N VAL A 49 1.70 -17.67 4.44
CA VAL A 49 1.99 -17.69 2.99
C VAL A 49 3.50 -17.62 2.81
N PRO A 50 4.09 -18.55 2.05
CA PRO A 50 5.48 -18.44 1.63
C PRO A 50 5.72 -17.13 0.86
N VAL A 51 6.82 -16.46 1.16
CA VAL A 51 7.23 -15.23 0.49
C VAL A 51 8.36 -15.53 -0.49
N PRO A 52 8.21 -15.19 -1.78
CA PRO A 52 9.28 -15.35 -2.74
C PRO A 52 10.52 -14.54 -2.34
N LEU A 53 11.68 -15.15 -2.55
CA LEU A 53 12.98 -14.50 -2.36
C LEU A 53 13.51 -14.02 -3.71
N THR A 54 14.07 -12.81 -3.72
CA THR A 54 14.68 -12.21 -4.92
C THR A 54 16.08 -11.72 -4.62
N GLY A 55 16.95 -11.73 -5.62
CA GLY A 55 18.35 -11.35 -5.46
C GLY A 55 19.17 -12.37 -4.69
N LYS A 56 20.36 -11.96 -4.24
CA LYS A 56 21.31 -12.78 -3.50
C LYS A 56 22.03 -11.95 -2.44
N GLY A 57 22.21 -12.52 -1.26
CA GLY A 57 23.04 -11.94 -0.21
C GLY A 57 24.55 -12.12 -0.51
N GLN A 58 25.37 -11.51 0.30
CA GLN A 58 26.84 -11.57 0.18
C GLN A 58 27.44 -12.81 0.87
N THR A 59 26.72 -13.38 1.83
CA THR A 59 27.15 -14.55 2.59
C THR A 59 26.02 -15.58 2.71
N ASP A 60 26.40 -16.85 2.87
CA ASP A 60 25.42 -17.95 2.93
C ASP A 60 24.93 -18.24 4.37
N SER A 61 25.60 -17.71 5.40
CA SER A 61 25.25 -17.95 6.80
C SER A 61 25.67 -16.81 7.71
N VAL A 62 24.97 -16.71 8.84
CA VAL A 62 25.29 -15.80 9.95
C VAL A 62 26.49 -16.35 10.72
N ASP A 63 27.50 -15.51 10.97
CA ASP A 63 28.61 -15.78 11.85
C ASP A 63 28.30 -15.25 13.25
N LYS A 64 28.06 -16.15 14.21
CA LYS A 64 27.69 -15.80 15.60
C LYS A 64 28.79 -15.02 16.36
N SER A 65 30.01 -15.04 15.87
CA SER A 65 31.13 -14.31 16.49
C SER A 65 31.18 -12.83 16.12
N LYS A 66 30.34 -12.39 15.18
CA LYS A 66 30.29 -11.02 14.68
C LYS A 66 29.03 -10.30 15.12
N GLU A 67 29.17 -9.04 15.44
CA GLU A 67 28.03 -8.15 15.59
C GLU A 67 27.32 -7.97 14.26
N MET A 68 25.98 -7.92 14.30
CA MET A 68 25.14 -7.68 13.15
C MET A 68 24.36 -6.39 13.38
N THR A 69 24.23 -5.61 12.30
CA THR A 69 23.48 -4.34 12.32
C THR A 69 22.14 -4.48 11.60
N ALA A 70 21.10 -3.91 12.18
CA ALA A 70 19.78 -3.89 11.57
C ALA A 70 19.21 -2.47 11.59
N VAL A 71 18.60 -2.06 10.47
CA VAL A 71 17.83 -0.83 10.33
C VAL A 71 16.38 -1.17 10.13
N SER A 72 15.49 -0.53 10.90
CA SER A 72 14.04 -0.58 10.69
C SER A 72 13.55 0.81 10.34
N TRP A 73 12.86 0.96 9.20
CA TRP A 73 12.43 2.25 8.69
C TRP A 73 11.09 2.19 7.97
N ASN A 74 10.11 2.97 8.42
CA ASN A 74 8.90 3.27 7.64
C ASN A 74 9.25 4.36 6.63
N ILE A 75 9.28 4.01 5.34
CA ILE A 75 9.70 4.92 4.26
C ILE A 75 8.55 5.76 3.69
N GLY A 76 7.33 5.60 4.20
CA GLY A 76 6.16 6.37 3.76
C GLY A 76 5.96 6.30 2.24
N TYR A 77 6.06 5.11 1.63
CA TYR A 77 5.96 4.89 0.17
C TYR A 77 6.71 5.94 -0.67
N GLY A 78 7.85 6.38 -0.21
CA GLY A 78 8.70 7.36 -0.90
C GLY A 78 8.05 8.73 -1.12
N ALA A 79 6.83 8.98 -0.65
CA ALA A 79 6.09 10.20 -0.91
C ALA A 79 5.90 11.11 0.31
N LEU A 80 6.17 10.65 1.53
CA LEU A 80 6.05 11.43 2.76
C LEU A 80 7.39 12.10 3.10
N GLY A 81 7.80 13.04 2.27
CA GLY A 81 8.99 13.87 2.52
C GLY A 81 8.70 14.99 3.54
N LYS A 82 9.76 15.77 3.85
CA LYS A 82 9.74 16.85 4.86
C LYS A 82 8.59 17.87 4.69
N ASP A 83 8.23 18.14 3.44
CA ASP A 83 7.22 19.15 3.09
C ASP A 83 5.88 18.51 2.67
N ALA A 84 5.65 17.26 3.04
CA ALA A 84 4.43 16.53 2.70
C ALA A 84 3.22 17.08 3.46
N ASP A 85 2.24 17.61 2.74
CA ASP A 85 0.95 18.07 3.28
C ASP A 85 -0.07 16.93 3.26
N PHE A 86 0.19 15.87 4.06
CA PHE A 86 -0.60 14.64 4.01
C PHE A 86 -1.89 14.72 4.83
N PHE A 87 -3.01 14.34 4.22
CA PHE A 87 -4.34 14.51 4.81
C PHE A 87 -4.54 13.71 6.12
N MET A 88 -3.88 12.57 6.30
CA MET A 88 -3.98 11.79 7.54
C MET A 88 -3.18 12.41 8.70
N ASP A 89 -2.23 13.28 8.40
CA ASP A 89 -1.43 14.01 9.38
C ASP A 89 -1.95 15.44 9.60
N GLY A 90 -3.20 15.71 9.18
CA GLY A 90 -3.85 17.00 9.31
C GLY A 90 -3.64 17.96 8.12
N GLY A 91 -2.96 17.49 7.08
CA GLY A 91 -2.82 18.21 5.81
C GLY A 91 -4.04 18.06 4.89
N LYS A 92 -3.88 18.41 3.60
CA LYS A 92 -4.97 18.41 2.61
C LYS A 92 -4.71 17.48 1.41
N SER A 93 -3.47 17.09 1.19
CA SER A 93 -3.06 16.35 0.00
C SER A 93 -3.16 14.85 0.20
N VAL A 94 -3.74 14.16 -0.78
CA VAL A 94 -3.75 12.69 -0.85
C VAL A 94 -2.48 12.17 -1.49
N LYS A 95 -2.04 12.83 -2.58
CA LYS A 95 -0.79 12.56 -3.27
C LYS A 95 0.19 13.69 -2.95
N THR A 96 1.21 13.38 -2.16
CA THR A 96 2.14 14.36 -1.58
C THR A 96 3.42 14.53 -2.40
N ALA A 97 3.68 13.62 -3.35
CA ALA A 97 4.78 13.72 -4.30
C ALA A 97 4.38 13.21 -5.68
N ASP A 98 4.95 13.79 -6.72
CA ASP A 98 4.92 13.23 -8.08
C ASP A 98 6.01 12.17 -8.28
N ALA A 99 6.15 11.64 -9.48
CA ALA A 99 7.14 10.60 -9.77
C ALA A 99 8.58 11.05 -9.50
N ASP A 100 8.91 12.29 -9.81
CA ASP A 100 10.26 12.83 -9.59
C ASP A 100 10.53 13.02 -8.09
N GLY A 101 9.53 13.46 -7.33
CA GLY A 101 9.59 13.57 -5.88
C GLY A 101 9.79 12.23 -5.20
N VAL A 102 9.02 11.21 -5.58
CA VAL A 102 9.18 9.83 -5.08
C VAL A 102 10.58 9.32 -5.39
N ASN A 103 11.05 9.42 -6.64
CA ASN A 103 12.39 8.98 -7.03
C ASN A 103 13.50 9.71 -6.27
N LYS A 104 13.34 11.01 -6.03
CA LYS A 104 14.27 11.80 -5.22
C LYS A 104 14.34 11.30 -3.78
N ASN A 105 13.20 11.03 -3.18
CA ASN A 105 13.10 10.52 -1.81
C ASN A 105 13.71 9.10 -1.71
N LEU A 106 13.41 8.20 -2.64
CA LEU A 106 14.00 6.86 -2.67
C LEU A 106 15.53 6.91 -2.80
N LYS A 107 16.06 7.82 -3.60
CA LYS A 107 17.51 8.03 -3.69
C LYS A 107 18.10 8.50 -2.37
N ALA A 108 17.43 9.42 -1.66
CA ALA A 108 17.89 9.90 -0.36
C ALA A 108 17.86 8.80 0.70
N ILE A 109 16.76 8.04 0.79
CA ILE A 109 16.61 6.88 1.66
C ILE A 109 17.73 5.87 1.39
N SER A 110 17.95 5.52 0.14
CA SER A 110 18.96 4.55 -0.23
C SER A 110 20.40 5.05 -0.04
N SER A 111 20.62 6.37 -0.17
CA SER A 111 21.92 6.98 0.17
C SER A 111 22.23 6.82 1.66
N GLU A 112 21.24 7.04 2.52
CA GLU A 112 21.38 6.84 3.96
C GLU A 112 21.61 5.37 4.31
N LEU A 113 20.83 4.46 3.74
CA LEU A 113 21.01 3.01 3.93
C LEU A 113 22.40 2.53 3.45
N ASN A 114 22.91 3.07 2.33
CA ASN A 114 24.25 2.76 1.84
C ASN A 114 25.35 3.34 2.75
N SER A 115 25.11 4.48 3.40
CA SER A 115 26.03 5.09 4.35
C SER A 115 26.16 4.27 5.63
N ILE A 116 25.03 3.75 6.13
CA ILE A 116 24.99 2.87 7.31
C ILE A 116 25.54 1.48 6.96
N ASP A 117 25.30 1.01 5.73
CA ASP A 117 25.65 -0.33 5.20
C ASP A 117 25.29 -1.49 6.16
N PRO A 118 24.03 -1.58 6.65
CA PRO A 118 23.62 -2.55 7.64
C PRO A 118 23.56 -3.98 7.08
N ASP A 119 23.56 -4.98 7.96
CA ASP A 119 23.41 -6.39 7.56
C ASP A 119 21.95 -6.73 7.20
N PHE A 120 21.01 -6.06 7.88
CA PHE A 120 19.58 -6.24 7.67
C PHE A 120 18.89 -4.88 7.53
N ILE A 121 17.95 -4.79 6.56
CA ILE A 121 17.07 -3.63 6.36
C ILE A 121 15.63 -4.11 6.39
N LEU A 122 14.82 -3.51 7.27
CA LEU A 122 13.42 -3.84 7.51
C LEU A 122 12.59 -2.61 7.17
N LEU A 123 12.05 -2.55 5.94
CA LEU A 123 11.28 -1.42 5.45
C LEU A 123 9.78 -1.66 5.60
N GLN A 124 9.07 -0.62 6.03
CA GLN A 124 7.62 -0.58 6.06
C GLN A 124 7.11 0.47 5.07
N GLU A 125 5.86 0.29 4.66
CA GLU A 125 5.18 1.14 3.66
C GLU A 125 5.95 1.24 2.34
N VAL A 126 6.36 0.09 1.81
CA VAL A 126 7.00 -0.03 0.50
C VAL A 126 5.94 -0.32 -0.54
N ASP A 127 5.76 0.55 -1.52
CA ASP A 127 4.78 0.36 -2.58
C ASP A 127 5.37 -0.45 -3.75
N GLU A 128 4.57 -1.40 -4.26
CA GLU A 128 4.90 -2.15 -5.48
C GLU A 128 4.24 -1.51 -6.71
N ASN A 129 2.98 -1.07 -6.56
CA ASN A 129 2.22 -0.45 -7.65
C ASN A 129 1.03 0.34 -7.10
N SER A 130 1.29 1.51 -6.54
CA SER A 130 0.26 2.34 -5.91
C SER A 130 0.12 3.70 -6.61
N SER A 131 -1.12 4.20 -6.71
CA SER A 131 -1.40 5.51 -7.31
C SER A 131 -0.74 6.65 -6.54
N ARG A 132 -0.62 6.51 -5.21
CA ARG A 132 -0.02 7.51 -4.30
C ARG A 132 1.48 7.69 -4.50
N SER A 133 2.18 6.65 -4.95
CA SER A 133 3.62 6.64 -5.28
C SER A 133 3.88 6.64 -6.78
N SER A 134 2.94 7.16 -7.59
CA SER A 134 3.05 7.27 -9.06
C SER A 134 3.26 5.93 -9.77
N ASN A 135 2.79 4.83 -9.19
CA ASN A 135 2.93 3.43 -9.65
C ASN A 135 4.41 2.99 -9.80
N ILE A 136 5.32 3.62 -9.05
CA ILE A 136 6.71 3.20 -8.99
C ILE A 136 6.79 1.90 -8.21
N ASN A 137 7.56 0.93 -8.74
CA ASN A 137 7.89 -0.30 -8.00
C ASN A 137 9.08 -0.03 -7.10
N GLU A 138 8.82 0.42 -5.88
CA GLU A 138 9.85 0.76 -4.90
C GLU A 138 10.64 -0.47 -4.44
N VAL A 139 10.01 -1.65 -4.42
CA VAL A 139 10.64 -2.92 -4.03
C VAL A 139 11.85 -3.20 -4.91
N SER A 140 11.64 -3.20 -6.23
CA SER A 140 12.71 -3.44 -7.20
C SER A 140 13.66 -2.23 -7.32
N GLU A 141 13.13 -1.01 -7.26
CA GLU A 141 13.94 0.20 -7.34
C GLU A 141 14.99 0.25 -6.23
N ILE A 142 14.59 -0.02 -4.98
CA ILE A 142 15.50 -0.04 -3.83
C ILE A 142 16.50 -1.19 -3.97
N GLN A 143 16.02 -2.41 -4.20
CA GLN A 143 16.87 -3.60 -4.22
C GLN A 143 17.87 -3.59 -5.38
N ASP A 144 17.39 -3.38 -6.60
CA ASP A 144 18.17 -3.65 -7.80
C ASP A 144 19.04 -2.47 -8.22
N LYS A 145 18.50 -1.26 -8.07
CA LYS A 145 19.17 -0.06 -8.58
C LYS A 145 19.91 0.72 -7.52
N LEU A 146 19.26 0.96 -6.38
CA LEU A 146 19.77 1.89 -5.38
C LEU A 146 20.72 1.23 -4.39
N LEU A 147 20.44 -0.02 -3.97
CA LEU A 147 21.32 -0.81 -3.10
C LEU A 147 22.26 -1.74 -3.86
N LYS A 148 22.30 -1.63 -5.20
CA LYS A 148 23.26 -2.32 -6.08
C LYS A 148 23.28 -3.84 -5.90
N GLN A 149 22.11 -4.44 -5.67
CA GLN A 149 21.94 -5.90 -5.53
C GLN A 149 22.82 -6.55 -4.45
N LYS A 150 23.19 -5.83 -3.40
CA LYS A 150 23.97 -6.35 -2.27
C LYS A 150 23.18 -7.24 -1.32
N TYR A 151 21.86 -7.27 -1.46
CA TYR A 151 20.93 -7.89 -0.53
C TYR A 151 20.04 -8.89 -1.23
N GLN A 152 19.76 -9.99 -0.56
CA GLN A 152 18.59 -10.80 -0.87
C GLN A 152 17.36 -10.17 -0.24
N SER A 153 16.23 -10.21 -0.94
CA SER A 153 14.99 -9.55 -0.53
C SER A 153 13.84 -10.52 -0.40
N SER A 154 13.01 -10.29 0.61
CA SER A 154 11.65 -10.81 0.72
C SER A 154 10.67 -9.64 0.83
N PHE A 155 9.56 -9.69 0.07
CA PHE A 155 8.51 -8.68 0.11
C PHE A 155 7.16 -9.31 0.44
N ALA A 156 6.56 -8.90 1.55
CA ALA A 156 5.26 -9.38 2.00
C ALA A 156 4.20 -8.28 1.90
N LYS A 157 3.27 -8.48 0.98
CA LYS A 157 2.14 -7.57 0.77
C LYS A 157 1.22 -7.54 2.00
N ASN A 158 0.86 -6.35 2.45
CA ASN A 158 -0.04 -6.14 3.57
C ASN A 158 -1.17 -5.15 3.29
N PHE A 159 -1.12 -4.46 2.16
CA PHE A 159 -2.17 -3.55 1.71
C PHE A 159 -2.32 -3.65 0.20
N SER A 160 -3.40 -4.26 -0.26
CA SER A 160 -3.71 -4.36 -1.69
C SER A 160 -5.20 -4.11 -1.90
N VAL A 161 -5.51 -2.98 -2.53
CA VAL A 161 -6.87 -2.54 -2.83
C VAL A 161 -6.91 -1.96 -4.23
N LYS A 162 -7.86 -2.40 -5.04
CA LYS A 162 -7.97 -1.98 -6.44
C LYS A 162 -8.36 -0.52 -6.61
N PHE A 163 -9.18 0.02 -5.71
CA PHE A 163 -9.57 1.42 -5.75
C PHE A 163 -10.12 1.89 -4.40
N ILE A 164 -9.53 2.93 -3.82
CA ILE A 164 -10.01 3.59 -2.61
C ILE A 164 -10.59 4.95 -3.03
N PRO A 165 -11.93 5.14 -2.96
CA PRO A 165 -12.61 6.31 -3.52
C PRO A 165 -12.48 7.57 -2.67
N TYR A 166 -12.04 7.45 -1.43
CA TYR A 166 -11.99 8.54 -0.46
C TYR A 166 -10.55 8.74 0.04
N PRO A 167 -10.16 9.98 0.37
CA PRO A 167 -10.89 11.26 0.23
C PRO A 167 -11.04 11.71 -1.23
N ILE A 168 -11.40 12.97 -1.47
CA ILE A 168 -11.45 13.54 -2.81
C ILE A 168 -10.32 14.57 -2.94
N PRO A 169 -9.38 14.38 -3.90
CA PRO A 169 -9.30 13.31 -4.91
C PRO A 169 -9.05 11.93 -4.28
N PRO A 170 -9.43 10.82 -4.94
CA PRO A 170 -9.30 9.48 -4.39
C PRO A 170 -7.84 9.04 -4.21
N ILE A 171 -7.59 8.20 -3.20
CA ILE A 171 -6.29 7.53 -3.04
C ILE A 171 -5.99 6.65 -4.26
N GLY A 172 -7.03 6.06 -4.86
CA GLY A 172 -6.90 5.18 -6.01
C GLY A 172 -6.43 3.77 -5.63
N LYS A 173 -5.65 3.15 -6.49
CA LYS A 173 -5.08 1.83 -6.25
C LYS A 173 -3.97 1.90 -5.21
N VAL A 174 -3.94 0.94 -4.30
CA VAL A 174 -2.83 0.70 -3.37
C VAL A 174 -2.36 -0.75 -3.51
N ASP A 175 -1.06 -0.94 -3.58
CA ASP A 175 -0.40 -2.24 -3.58
C ASP A 175 0.94 -2.09 -2.86
N SER A 176 0.96 -2.41 -1.58
CA SER A 176 2.00 -2.05 -0.62
C SER A 176 2.30 -3.17 0.35
N GLY A 177 3.47 -3.13 0.98
CA GLY A 177 3.89 -4.16 1.92
C GLY A 177 5.06 -3.78 2.81
N ILE A 178 5.66 -4.81 3.36
CA ILE A 178 6.91 -4.75 4.13
C ILE A 178 8.00 -5.50 3.36
N GLN A 179 9.19 -4.92 3.31
CA GLN A 179 10.35 -5.50 2.63
C GLN A 179 11.47 -5.77 3.64
N THR A 180 12.00 -6.98 3.61
CA THR A 180 13.23 -7.32 4.32
C THR A 180 14.34 -7.51 3.31
N LEU A 181 15.47 -6.85 3.54
CA LEU A 181 16.69 -7.02 2.75
C LEU A 181 17.80 -7.54 3.67
N SER A 182 18.53 -8.55 3.23
CA SER A 182 19.55 -9.24 4.03
C SER A 182 20.83 -9.43 3.22
N LYS A 183 21.99 -9.09 3.82
CA LYS A 183 23.31 -9.46 3.29
C LYS A 183 23.60 -10.96 3.41
N VAL A 184 22.91 -11.64 4.33
CA VAL A 184 22.96 -13.09 4.46
C VAL A 184 21.86 -13.72 3.64
N ASN A 185 22.13 -14.78 2.91
CA ASN A 185 21.12 -15.51 2.16
C ASN A 185 20.03 -16.05 3.08
N ILE A 186 18.79 -15.69 2.79
CA ILE A 186 17.59 -16.13 3.51
C ILE A 186 17.27 -17.55 3.01
N GLN A 187 17.09 -18.49 3.92
CA GLN A 187 16.73 -19.87 3.58
C GLN A 187 15.26 -19.96 3.17
N ASP A 188 14.38 -19.36 3.95
CA ASP A 188 12.95 -19.28 3.66
C ASP A 188 12.36 -18.02 4.31
N ALA A 189 11.27 -17.53 3.72
CA ALA A 189 10.51 -16.41 4.25
C ALA A 189 9.02 -16.75 4.27
N THR A 190 8.33 -16.41 5.36
CA THR A 190 6.91 -16.67 5.55
C THR A 190 6.20 -15.41 6.01
N ARG A 191 5.13 -15.05 5.32
CA ARG A 191 4.19 -14.03 5.73
C ARG A 191 3.18 -14.61 6.72
N ILE A 192 3.04 -13.98 7.90
CA ILE A 192 2.06 -14.36 8.92
C ILE A 192 1.00 -13.28 9.00
N GLN A 193 -0.26 -13.65 8.73
CA GLN A 193 -1.40 -12.73 8.80
C GLN A 193 -1.69 -12.36 10.26
N LEU A 194 -1.75 -11.06 10.54
CA LEU A 194 -2.25 -10.53 11.80
C LEU A 194 -3.79 -10.36 11.76
N PRO A 195 -4.47 -10.34 12.91
CA PRO A 195 -5.89 -10.08 12.97
C PRO A 195 -6.27 -8.76 12.26
N CYS A 196 -7.30 -8.80 11.42
CA CYS A 196 -7.87 -7.61 10.81
C CYS A 196 -8.93 -7.02 11.76
N PRO A 197 -8.75 -5.79 12.27
CA PRO A 197 -9.68 -5.20 13.24
C PRO A 197 -10.96 -4.64 12.58
N PHE A 198 -11.06 -4.73 11.25
CA PHE A 198 -12.16 -4.17 10.49
C PHE A 198 -13.13 -5.26 10.04
N GLU A 199 -14.44 -4.96 10.14
CA GLU A 199 -15.49 -5.79 9.58
C GLU A 199 -15.91 -5.33 8.19
N TRP A 200 -16.66 -6.19 7.49
CA TRP A 200 -17.26 -5.80 6.21
C TRP A 200 -18.33 -4.70 6.43
N PRO A 201 -18.42 -3.69 5.56
CA PRO A 201 -17.68 -3.52 4.31
C PRO A 201 -16.32 -2.83 4.47
N THR A 202 -15.98 -2.28 5.62
CA THR A 202 -14.77 -1.47 5.83
C THR A 202 -13.49 -2.24 5.55
N ARG A 203 -13.45 -3.53 5.91
CA ARG A 203 -12.24 -4.37 5.76
C ARG A 203 -11.78 -4.53 4.31
N VAL A 204 -12.67 -4.41 3.31
CA VAL A 204 -12.31 -4.65 1.90
C VAL A 204 -11.37 -3.57 1.33
N ALA A 205 -11.35 -2.40 1.97
CA ALA A 205 -10.48 -1.29 1.60
C ALA A 205 -9.39 -0.99 2.65
N ASN A 206 -9.12 -1.93 3.55
CA ASN A 206 -8.17 -1.74 4.65
C ASN A 206 -7.01 -2.72 4.63
N LEU A 207 -5.97 -2.38 5.41
CA LEU A 207 -4.76 -3.18 5.55
C LEU A 207 -5.05 -4.58 6.08
N LYS A 208 -4.33 -5.55 5.54
CA LYS A 208 -4.20 -6.91 6.05
C LYS A 208 -2.80 -7.05 6.66
N ARG A 209 -2.59 -6.39 7.79
CA ARG A 209 -1.28 -6.35 8.46
C ARG A 209 -0.68 -7.73 8.62
N CYS A 210 0.64 -7.81 8.51
CA CYS A 210 1.37 -9.08 8.63
C CYS A 210 2.71 -8.89 9.33
N LEU A 211 3.27 -10.00 9.77
CA LEU A 211 4.68 -10.16 10.08
C LEU A 211 5.35 -10.93 8.95
N THR A 212 6.65 -10.75 8.79
CA THR A 212 7.49 -11.60 7.95
C THR A 212 8.51 -12.31 8.82
N ILE A 213 8.53 -13.63 8.76
CA ILE A 213 9.57 -14.46 9.38
C ILE A 213 10.56 -14.81 8.30
N ASN A 214 11.81 -14.38 8.46
CA ASN A 214 12.90 -14.74 7.57
C ASN A 214 13.88 -15.63 8.34
N ARG A 215 14.12 -16.85 7.87
CA ARG A 215 15.06 -17.78 8.48
C ARG A 215 16.40 -17.71 7.78
N LEU A 216 17.45 -17.65 8.58
CA LEU A 216 18.83 -17.53 8.10
C LEU A 216 19.63 -18.73 8.57
N PRO A 217 20.47 -19.33 7.71
CA PRO A 217 21.43 -20.33 8.13
C PRO A 217 22.44 -19.73 9.12
N ILE A 218 22.86 -20.52 10.08
CA ILE A 218 23.88 -20.12 11.04
C ILE A 218 25.11 -20.99 10.82
N LYS A 219 26.26 -20.35 10.83
CA LYS A 219 27.55 -21.06 10.75
C LYS A 219 27.83 -21.72 12.10
N ASP A 220 28.10 -23.01 12.07
CA ASP A 220 28.57 -23.77 13.24
C ASP A 220 29.98 -23.36 13.66
#